data_44b26b86895fb5ee128744e070187288
#
_entry.id   44b26b86895fb5ee128744e070187288
#
_cell.length_a   1.000
_cell.length_b   1.000
_cell.length_c   1.000
_cell.angle_alpha   90.00
_cell.angle_beta   90.00
_cell.angle_gamma   90.00
#
_symmetry.space_group_name_H-M   'P 1'
#
loop_
_entity.id
_entity.type
_entity.pdbx_description
1 polymer ?
#
loop_
_entity_poly.entity_id
_entity_poly.type
_entity_poly.pdbx_seq_one_letter_code
_entity_poly.pdbx_strand_id
1 'polypeptide(L)'
;YGPLPDERFPVPAVNVNKINPKYRHNTVRYDTREVAGTIIVDPRNYYVYRVEGDGMATRYGANVGRAGFLWNGDAYIGRKAEWPVWTPPREMIARQPEVAKYAGGMAPGLDNPLGARTLYLYQDGVYTLYTLYSTIMPETIGKGVTSGCVGLLTQDMMDLYDKTPVGTKVVVLKA
;
A
#
# COMPACT_ATOMS: atom_id res chain seq x y z
N TYR A 1 -3.01 -2.79 16.29
CA TYR A 1 -1.58 -2.58 15.93
C TYR A 1 -0.61 -3.46 16.75
N GLY A 2 -1.11 -4.54 17.35
CA GLY A 2 -0.28 -5.48 18.11
C GLY A 2 0.69 -6.28 17.25
N PRO A 3 1.57 -7.10 17.89
CA PRO A 3 2.54 -7.90 17.15
C PRO A 3 1.85 -9.05 16.39
N LEU A 4 2.51 -9.53 15.34
CA LEU A 4 2.05 -10.65 14.52
C LEU A 4 3.12 -11.75 14.56
N PRO A 5 3.20 -12.53 15.66
CA PRO A 5 4.28 -13.49 15.86
C PRO A 5 4.18 -14.74 14.99
N ASP A 6 2.99 -15.05 14.47
CA ASP A 6 2.73 -16.27 13.70
C ASP A 6 2.98 -16.07 12.19
N GLU A 7 3.36 -14.88 11.77
CA GLU A 7 3.72 -14.62 10.38
C GLU A 7 5.04 -15.30 10.02
N ARG A 8 5.24 -15.60 8.73
CA ARG A 8 6.48 -16.21 8.23
C ARG A 8 7.74 -15.51 8.75
N PHE A 9 7.67 -14.17 8.81
CA PHE A 9 8.65 -13.34 9.48
C PHE A 9 7.89 -12.54 10.54
N PRO A 10 8.12 -12.82 11.83
CA PRO A 10 7.35 -12.15 12.90
C PRO A 10 7.39 -10.64 12.77
N VAL A 11 6.20 -10.03 12.82
CA VAL A 11 6.03 -8.59 12.66
C VAL A 11 5.91 -7.96 14.04
N PRO A 12 6.71 -6.93 14.35
CA PRO A 12 6.63 -6.27 15.65
C PRO A 12 5.34 -5.44 15.79
N ALA A 13 4.94 -5.22 17.04
CA ALA A 13 3.87 -4.26 17.33
C ALA A 13 4.25 -2.87 16.83
N VAL A 14 3.23 -2.11 16.39
CA VAL A 14 3.42 -0.71 16.05
C VAL A 14 3.35 0.13 17.32
N ASN A 15 4.33 1.02 17.52
CA ASN A 15 4.21 2.04 18.56
C ASN A 15 3.19 3.10 18.10
N VAL A 16 1.97 3.00 18.63
CA VAL A 16 0.86 3.88 18.22
C VAL A 16 1.13 5.35 18.51
N ASN A 17 2.03 5.65 19.43
CA ASN A 17 2.42 7.03 19.74
C ASN A 17 3.25 7.67 18.61
N LYS A 18 3.81 6.87 17.73
CA LYS A 18 4.52 7.34 16.52
C LYS A 18 3.59 7.57 15.33
N ILE A 19 2.31 7.25 15.46
CA ILE A 19 1.31 7.49 14.42
C ILE A 19 0.47 8.69 14.82
N ASN A 20 0.45 9.74 14.00
CA ASN A 20 -0.51 10.82 14.20
C ASN A 20 -1.91 10.22 14.27
N PRO A 21 -2.71 10.51 15.32
CA PRO A 21 -4.04 9.90 15.48
C PRO A 21 -4.94 9.97 14.25
N LYS A 22 -4.83 11.00 13.43
CA LYS A 22 -5.62 11.16 12.20
C LYS A 22 -5.30 10.08 11.15
N TYR A 23 -4.15 9.43 11.23
CA TYR A 23 -3.74 8.39 10.29
C TYR A 23 -3.96 6.97 10.81
N ARG A 24 -4.47 6.82 12.01
CA ARG A 24 -4.87 5.49 12.50
C ARG A 24 -6.12 5.04 11.74
N HIS A 25 -6.26 3.74 11.49
CA HIS A 25 -7.44 3.25 10.77
C HIS A 25 -8.73 3.61 11.51
N ASN A 26 -9.77 3.92 10.76
CA ASN A 26 -11.07 4.29 11.31
C ASN A 26 -12.17 4.05 10.27
N THR A 27 -13.39 3.81 10.74
CA THR A 27 -14.57 3.82 9.90
C THR A 27 -15.08 5.26 9.82
N VAL A 28 -15.27 5.77 8.60
CA VAL A 28 -15.64 7.16 8.36
C VAL A 28 -16.78 7.27 7.36
N ARG A 29 -17.48 8.39 7.35
CA ARG A 29 -18.40 8.73 6.26
C ARG A 29 -17.59 9.01 5.00
N TYR A 30 -18.05 8.46 3.90
CA TYR A 30 -17.41 8.66 2.61
C TYR A 30 -18.46 8.54 1.51
N ASP A 31 -18.88 9.68 0.97
CA ASP A 31 -19.85 9.72 -0.11
C ASP A 31 -19.16 9.45 -1.43
N THR A 32 -19.58 8.38 -2.10
CA THR A 32 -19.01 7.97 -3.38
C THR A 32 -20.03 7.17 -4.17
N ARG A 33 -19.90 7.20 -5.50
CA ARG A 33 -20.68 6.35 -6.40
C ARG A 33 -20.03 4.98 -6.61
N GLU A 34 -18.80 4.78 -6.11
CA GLU A 34 -18.10 3.51 -6.25
C GLU A 34 -18.79 2.43 -5.42
N VAL A 35 -18.81 1.21 -5.96
CA VAL A 35 -19.44 0.08 -5.28
C VAL A 35 -18.65 -0.33 -4.04
N ALA A 36 -19.34 -0.97 -3.09
CA ALA A 36 -18.70 -1.53 -1.90
C ALA A 36 -17.57 -2.49 -2.31
N GLY A 37 -16.45 -2.43 -1.59
CA GLY A 37 -15.24 -3.17 -1.90
C GLY A 37 -14.21 -2.39 -2.73
N THR A 38 -14.61 -1.35 -3.44
CA THR A 38 -13.67 -0.50 -4.19
C THR A 38 -12.65 0.11 -3.25
N ILE A 39 -11.39 0.14 -3.68
CA ILE A 39 -10.30 0.82 -2.97
C ILE A 39 -10.11 2.18 -3.61
N ILE A 40 -10.03 3.23 -2.79
CA ILE A 40 -9.76 4.58 -3.25
C ILE A 40 -8.48 5.06 -2.57
N VAL A 41 -7.49 5.45 -3.36
CA VAL A 41 -6.23 6.00 -2.88
C VAL A 41 -6.28 7.52 -3.02
N ASP A 42 -6.09 8.21 -1.91
CA ASP A 42 -6.03 9.67 -1.86
C ASP A 42 -4.62 10.11 -1.48
N PRO A 43 -3.73 10.29 -2.45
CA PRO A 43 -2.34 10.65 -2.17
C PRO A 43 -2.19 12.07 -1.63
N ARG A 44 -3.15 12.94 -1.91
CA ARG A 44 -3.13 14.33 -1.41
C ARG A 44 -3.26 14.40 0.11
N ASN A 45 -4.09 13.51 0.67
CA ASN A 45 -4.38 13.51 2.11
C ASN A 45 -3.74 12.32 2.85
N TYR A 46 -2.98 11.47 2.14
CA TYR A 46 -2.28 10.31 2.70
C TYR A 46 -3.22 9.27 3.28
N TYR A 47 -4.29 8.94 2.53
CA TYR A 47 -5.27 7.95 2.93
C TYR A 47 -5.52 6.91 1.85
N VAL A 48 -5.86 5.71 2.30
CA VAL A 48 -6.47 4.67 1.46
C VAL A 48 -7.81 4.32 2.09
N TYR A 49 -8.85 4.28 1.26
CA TYR A 49 -10.20 3.94 1.68
C TYR A 49 -10.63 2.61 1.09
N ARG A 50 -11.31 1.79 1.87
CA ARG A 50 -12.11 0.69 1.35
C ARG A 50 -13.57 1.08 1.49
N VAL A 51 -14.27 1.19 0.38
CA VAL A 51 -15.70 1.53 0.38
C VAL A 51 -16.50 0.39 1.00
N GLU A 52 -17.29 0.68 2.03
CA GLU A 52 -18.09 -0.32 2.74
C GLU A 52 -19.54 -0.35 2.29
N GLY A 53 -20.01 0.70 1.59
CA GLY A 53 -21.41 0.92 1.28
C GLY A 53 -22.11 1.78 2.33
N ASP A 54 -23.34 2.15 2.06
CA ASP A 54 -24.17 2.98 2.94
C ASP A 54 -23.51 4.30 3.35
N GLY A 55 -22.70 4.88 2.46
CA GLY A 55 -22.00 6.14 2.70
C GLY A 55 -20.83 6.04 3.66
N MET A 56 -20.32 4.84 3.89
CA MET A 56 -19.22 4.57 4.82
C MET A 56 -18.00 3.96 4.13
N ALA A 57 -16.84 4.17 4.70
CA ALA A 57 -15.58 3.53 4.28
C ALA A 57 -14.69 3.26 5.48
N THR A 58 -13.84 2.24 5.36
CA THR A 58 -12.70 2.07 6.26
C THR A 58 -11.55 2.89 5.70
N ARG A 59 -10.98 3.76 6.52
CA ARG A 59 -9.89 4.65 6.14
C ARG A 59 -8.61 4.23 6.83
N TYR A 60 -7.54 4.10 6.05
CA TYR A 60 -6.19 3.77 6.54
C TYR A 60 -5.26 4.92 6.23
N GLY A 61 -4.35 5.25 7.14
CA GLY A 61 -3.25 6.17 6.86
C GLY A 61 -2.23 5.53 5.94
N ALA A 62 -1.61 6.33 5.09
CA ALA A 62 -0.70 5.83 4.07
C ALA A 62 0.53 6.71 3.91
N ASN A 63 1.62 6.12 3.42
CA ASN A 63 2.67 6.87 2.74
C ASN A 63 2.44 6.81 1.23
N VAL A 64 2.99 7.77 0.51
CA VAL A 64 2.78 7.89 -0.93
C VAL A 64 4.08 8.26 -1.64
N GLY A 65 4.03 8.32 -2.97
CA GLY A 65 5.16 8.75 -3.78
C GLY A 65 5.57 10.19 -3.50
N ARG A 66 6.86 10.45 -3.64
CA ARG A 66 7.40 11.82 -3.64
C ARG A 66 6.84 12.58 -4.83
N ALA A 67 6.83 13.92 -4.73
CA ALA A 67 6.48 14.77 -5.86
C ALA A 67 7.28 14.37 -7.11
N GLY A 68 6.61 14.27 -8.25
CA GLY A 68 7.22 13.78 -9.50
C GLY A 68 7.11 12.27 -9.71
N PHE A 69 6.73 11.50 -8.69
CA PHE A 69 6.51 10.05 -8.79
C PHE A 69 5.06 9.64 -8.52
N LEU A 70 4.14 10.61 -8.53
CA LEU A 70 2.73 10.36 -8.29
C LEU A 70 2.06 9.87 -9.58
N TRP A 71 1.26 8.83 -9.46
CA TRP A 71 0.43 8.29 -10.52
C TRP A 71 -1.04 8.38 -10.12
N ASN A 72 -1.92 8.57 -11.07
CA ASN A 72 -3.37 8.55 -10.82
C ASN A 72 -4.09 7.85 -11.97
N GLY A 73 -5.29 7.38 -11.70
CA GLY A 73 -6.11 6.70 -12.67
C GLY A 73 -6.89 5.54 -12.05
N ASP A 74 -7.64 4.86 -12.90
CA ASP A 74 -8.38 3.67 -12.52
C ASP A 74 -7.55 2.42 -12.82
N ALA A 75 -7.57 1.49 -11.87
CA ALA A 75 -6.86 0.23 -11.95
C ALA A 75 -7.70 -0.87 -11.31
N TYR A 76 -7.17 -2.08 -11.29
CA TYR A 76 -7.73 -3.18 -10.54
C TYR A 76 -6.60 -4.03 -9.94
N ILE A 77 -6.93 -4.80 -8.91
CA ILE A 77 -5.97 -5.72 -8.31
C ILE A 77 -5.84 -6.93 -9.25
N GLY A 78 -4.70 -7.04 -9.91
CA GLY A 78 -4.42 -8.14 -10.82
C GLY A 78 -3.66 -9.29 -10.18
N ARG A 79 -3.03 -9.04 -9.03
CA ARG A 79 -2.26 -10.04 -8.30
C ARG A 79 -2.18 -9.65 -6.83
N LYS A 80 -2.13 -10.65 -5.96
CA LYS A 80 -1.90 -10.51 -4.50
C LYS A 80 -0.71 -11.39 -4.13
N ALA A 81 0.09 -10.95 -3.17
CA ALA A 81 1.20 -11.76 -2.66
C ALA A 81 1.41 -11.57 -1.17
N GLU A 82 1.73 -12.68 -0.49
CA GLU A 82 2.22 -12.69 0.88
C GLU A 82 3.73 -12.86 0.84
N TRP A 83 4.44 -12.01 1.57
CA TRP A 83 5.91 -12.05 1.64
C TRP A 83 6.57 -12.18 0.26
N PRO A 84 6.34 -11.23 -0.67
CA PRO A 84 6.84 -11.36 -2.03
C PRO A 84 8.34 -11.12 -2.14
N VAL A 85 8.91 -11.66 -3.22
CA VAL A 85 10.21 -11.22 -3.72
C VAL A 85 10.04 -9.83 -4.32
N TRP A 86 10.98 -8.93 -4.07
CA TRP A 86 10.99 -7.60 -4.66
C TRP A 86 12.02 -7.52 -5.78
N THR A 87 11.61 -7.04 -6.95
CA THR A 87 12.50 -6.75 -8.07
C THR A 87 12.42 -5.27 -8.37
N PRO A 88 13.50 -4.51 -8.20
CA PRO A 88 13.47 -3.08 -8.49
C PRO A 88 13.23 -2.83 -9.99
N PRO A 89 12.37 -1.86 -10.36
CA PRO A 89 12.21 -1.45 -11.75
C PRO A 89 13.53 -0.92 -12.33
N ARG A 90 13.69 -1.04 -13.65
CA ARG A 90 14.90 -0.57 -14.33
C ARG A 90 15.16 0.92 -14.10
N GLU A 91 14.10 1.73 -14.10
CA GLU A 91 14.20 3.18 -13.86
C GLU A 91 14.71 3.47 -12.45
N MET A 92 14.32 2.65 -11.46
CA MET A 92 14.82 2.79 -10.10
C MET A 92 16.30 2.47 -10.02
N ILE A 93 16.76 1.41 -10.70
CA ILE A 93 18.18 1.05 -10.75
C ILE A 93 19.00 2.21 -11.35
N ALA A 94 18.48 2.85 -12.39
CA ALA A 94 19.15 4.00 -13.02
C ALA A 94 19.27 5.20 -12.07
N ARG A 95 18.24 5.45 -11.23
CA ARG A 95 18.26 6.55 -10.27
C ARG A 95 19.00 6.22 -8.98
N GLN A 96 19.00 4.95 -8.57
CA GLN A 96 19.54 4.46 -7.32
C GLN A 96 20.39 3.22 -7.61
N PRO A 97 21.65 3.40 -8.07
CA PRO A 97 22.51 2.27 -8.45
C PRO A 97 22.71 1.25 -7.32
N GLU A 98 22.56 1.64 -6.06
CA GLU A 98 22.69 0.76 -4.90
C GLU A 98 21.67 -0.38 -4.88
N VAL A 99 20.53 -0.26 -5.59
CA VAL A 99 19.55 -1.35 -5.67
C VAL A 99 19.82 -2.32 -6.82
N ALA A 100 20.84 -2.07 -7.65
CA ALA A 100 21.20 -2.95 -8.77
C ALA A 100 21.53 -4.36 -8.31
N LYS A 101 22.06 -4.54 -7.10
CA LYS A 101 22.35 -5.86 -6.50
C LYS A 101 21.08 -6.72 -6.35
N TYR A 102 19.90 -6.11 -6.37
CA TYR A 102 18.61 -6.80 -6.27
C TYR A 102 17.93 -7.00 -7.62
N ALA A 103 18.61 -6.73 -8.73
CA ALA A 103 18.02 -6.86 -10.07
C ALA A 103 17.46 -8.26 -10.35
N GLY A 104 18.01 -9.31 -9.73
CA GLY A 104 17.50 -10.68 -9.79
C GLY A 104 16.44 -11.02 -8.74
N GLY A 105 16.04 -10.06 -7.93
CA GLY A 105 15.06 -10.22 -6.86
C GLY A 105 15.67 -10.16 -5.47
N MET A 106 15.04 -9.41 -4.58
CA MET A 106 15.35 -9.39 -3.15
C MET A 106 14.45 -10.39 -2.43
N ALA A 107 15.06 -11.25 -1.61
CA ALA A 107 14.34 -12.27 -0.84
C ALA A 107 13.27 -11.64 0.08
N PRO A 108 12.17 -12.37 0.37
CA PRO A 108 11.18 -11.92 1.34
C PRO A 108 11.79 -11.67 2.72
N GLY A 109 11.20 -10.75 3.47
CA GLY A 109 11.61 -10.45 4.83
C GLY A 109 11.15 -9.08 5.26
N LEU A 110 11.39 -8.73 6.53
CA LEU A 110 11.05 -7.42 7.06
C LEU A 110 11.84 -6.28 6.40
N ASP A 111 13.01 -6.58 5.84
CA ASP A 111 13.84 -5.61 5.13
C ASP A 111 13.42 -5.40 3.67
N ASN A 112 12.55 -6.27 3.16
CA ASN A 112 12.08 -6.16 1.79
C ASN A 112 11.10 -4.98 1.68
N PRO A 113 11.25 -4.09 0.70
CA PRO A 113 10.39 -2.91 0.56
C PRO A 113 8.90 -3.22 0.42
N LEU A 114 8.53 -4.39 -0.11
CA LEU A 114 7.12 -4.79 -0.27
C LEU A 114 6.52 -5.35 1.01
N GLY A 115 7.34 -5.76 1.97
CA GLY A 115 6.90 -6.24 3.27
C GLY A 115 6.10 -7.54 3.23
N ALA A 116 5.12 -7.64 4.14
CA ALA A 116 4.36 -8.86 4.39
C ALA A 116 3.26 -9.13 3.37
N ARG A 117 2.64 -8.08 2.83
CA ARG A 117 1.48 -8.16 1.93
C ARG A 117 1.58 -7.10 0.85
N THR A 118 1.25 -7.48 -0.38
CA THR A 118 1.27 -6.57 -1.53
C THR A 118 0.08 -6.84 -2.44
N LEU A 119 -0.55 -5.76 -2.87
CA LEU A 119 -1.59 -5.76 -3.89
C LEU A 119 -1.03 -5.05 -5.13
N TYR A 120 -1.03 -5.74 -6.26
CA TYR A 120 -0.44 -5.23 -7.52
C TYR A 120 -1.53 -4.61 -8.38
N LEU A 121 -1.33 -3.37 -8.82
CA LEU A 121 -2.28 -2.62 -9.63
C LEU A 121 -2.05 -2.86 -11.11
N TYR A 122 -3.12 -3.23 -11.81
CA TYR A 122 -3.11 -3.53 -13.25
C TYR A 122 -4.08 -2.60 -13.98
N GLN A 123 -3.77 -2.31 -15.24
CA GLN A 123 -4.65 -1.65 -16.19
C GLN A 123 -4.63 -2.43 -17.51
N ASP A 124 -5.81 -2.69 -18.08
CA ASP A 124 -5.92 -3.37 -19.39
C ASP A 124 -5.07 -4.65 -19.50
N GLY A 125 -5.01 -5.42 -18.43
CA GLY A 125 -4.25 -6.68 -18.40
C GLY A 125 -2.75 -6.50 -18.15
N VAL A 126 -2.25 -5.28 -17.95
CA VAL A 126 -0.83 -4.99 -17.79
C VAL A 126 -0.54 -4.43 -16.41
N TYR A 127 0.51 -4.95 -15.76
CA TYR A 127 0.99 -4.44 -14.49
C TYR A 127 1.50 -3.00 -14.65
N THR A 128 0.97 -2.10 -13.82
CA THR A 128 1.31 -0.65 -13.88
C THR A 128 2.65 -0.30 -13.25
N LEU A 129 3.32 -1.25 -12.59
CA LEU A 129 4.47 -1.06 -11.72
C LEU A 129 4.15 -0.39 -10.37
N TYR A 130 2.88 -0.10 -10.11
CA TYR A 130 2.43 0.47 -8.84
C TYR A 130 1.78 -0.59 -7.98
N THR A 131 2.02 -0.52 -6.67
CA THR A 131 1.50 -1.46 -5.67
C THR A 131 0.95 -0.71 -4.46
N LEU A 132 0.06 -1.40 -3.74
CA LEU A 132 -0.16 -1.14 -2.32
C LEU A 132 0.69 -2.16 -1.57
N TYR A 133 1.52 -1.71 -0.66
CA TYR A 133 2.46 -2.56 0.07
C TYR A 133 2.39 -2.32 1.57
N SER A 134 3.03 -3.17 2.36
CA SER A 134 3.08 -3.02 3.81
C SER A 134 4.43 -2.49 4.30
N THR A 135 4.40 -1.68 5.36
CA THR A 135 5.58 -1.17 6.02
C THR A 135 5.51 -1.36 7.52
N ILE A 136 6.67 -1.55 8.16
CA ILE A 136 6.78 -1.57 9.61
C ILE A 136 7.21 -0.21 10.19
N MET A 137 7.31 0.82 9.35
CA MET A 137 7.86 2.13 9.70
C MET A 137 6.74 3.17 9.88
N PRO A 138 6.20 3.33 11.11
CA PRO A 138 5.07 4.22 11.35
C PRO A 138 5.38 5.70 11.07
N GLU A 139 6.63 6.10 11.14
CA GLU A 139 7.07 7.46 10.88
C GLU A 139 6.91 7.88 9.41
N THR A 140 6.75 6.94 8.50
CA THR A 140 6.54 7.26 7.07
C THR A 140 5.09 7.58 6.74
N ILE A 141 4.15 7.18 7.58
CA ILE A 141 2.72 7.40 7.35
C ILE A 141 2.41 8.90 7.40
N GLY A 142 1.71 9.39 6.39
CA GLY A 142 1.42 10.82 6.22
C GLY A 142 2.49 11.56 5.46
N LYS A 143 3.40 10.86 4.78
CA LYS A 143 4.53 11.46 4.06
C LYS A 143 4.62 10.95 2.62
N GLY A 144 5.18 11.80 1.75
CA GLY A 144 5.56 11.45 0.39
C GLY A 144 7.02 11.03 0.35
N VAL A 145 7.28 9.72 0.44
CA VAL A 145 8.64 9.18 0.62
C VAL A 145 9.02 8.07 -0.34
N THR A 146 8.07 7.58 -1.15
CA THR A 146 8.31 6.44 -2.02
C THR A 146 8.57 6.85 -3.48
N SER A 147 8.82 5.86 -4.33
CA SER A 147 8.96 6.05 -5.78
C SER A 147 7.62 5.85 -6.52
N GLY A 148 6.48 6.01 -5.83
CA GLY A 148 5.14 5.96 -6.42
C GLY A 148 4.21 4.95 -5.78
N CYS A 149 4.72 3.89 -5.15
CA CYS A 149 3.90 2.91 -4.45
C CYS A 149 3.32 3.49 -3.16
N VAL A 150 2.18 2.95 -2.74
CA VAL A 150 1.44 3.43 -1.58
C VAL A 150 1.57 2.39 -0.47
N GLY A 151 2.08 2.82 0.68
CA GLY A 151 2.34 1.94 1.82
C GLY A 151 1.37 2.15 2.96
N LEU A 152 0.92 1.05 3.55
CA LEU A 152 0.16 1.03 4.79
C LEU A 152 0.97 0.31 5.86
N LEU A 153 0.71 0.60 7.12
CA LEU A 153 1.25 -0.22 8.20
C LEU A 153 0.85 -1.67 8.01
N THR A 154 1.73 -2.59 8.38
CA THR A 154 1.53 -4.03 8.12
C THR A 154 0.18 -4.52 8.62
N GLN A 155 -0.22 -4.15 9.84
CA GLN A 155 -1.50 -4.55 10.42
C GLN A 155 -2.68 -4.02 9.62
N ASP A 156 -2.61 -2.78 9.15
CA ASP A 156 -3.63 -2.17 8.30
C ASP A 156 -3.67 -2.83 6.92
N MET A 157 -2.49 -3.10 6.34
CA MET A 157 -2.42 -3.76 5.04
C MET A 157 -2.98 -5.18 5.09
N MET A 158 -2.75 -5.91 6.17
CA MET A 158 -3.33 -7.24 6.35
C MET A 158 -4.85 -7.19 6.41
N ASP A 159 -5.42 -6.22 7.12
CA ASP A 159 -6.87 -6.04 7.16
C ASP A 159 -7.43 -5.77 5.76
N LEU A 160 -6.83 -4.85 5.03
CA LEU A 160 -7.24 -4.54 3.65
C LEU A 160 -7.06 -5.73 2.71
N TYR A 161 -5.91 -6.39 2.78
CA TYR A 161 -5.55 -7.53 1.93
C TYR A 161 -6.56 -8.67 2.08
N ASP A 162 -6.93 -9.01 3.31
CA ASP A 162 -7.84 -10.12 3.58
C ASP A 162 -9.26 -9.86 3.05
N LYS A 163 -9.62 -8.59 2.87
CA LYS A 163 -10.93 -8.16 2.36
C LYS A 163 -10.92 -7.87 0.86
N THR A 164 -9.79 -8.00 0.19
CA THR A 164 -9.60 -7.55 -1.20
C THR A 164 -9.35 -8.73 -2.13
N PRO A 165 -10.36 -9.21 -2.88
CA PRO A 165 -10.13 -10.23 -3.90
C PRO A 165 -9.43 -9.66 -5.13
N VAL A 166 -8.76 -10.53 -5.89
CA VAL A 166 -8.28 -10.19 -7.24
C VAL A 166 -9.45 -9.73 -8.09
N GLY A 167 -9.25 -8.67 -8.86
CA GLY A 167 -10.29 -8.04 -9.67
C GLY A 167 -10.92 -6.81 -9.00
N THR A 168 -10.64 -6.56 -7.73
CA THR A 168 -11.15 -5.37 -7.03
C THR A 168 -10.71 -4.09 -7.74
N LYS A 169 -11.67 -3.18 -7.97
CA LYS A 169 -11.40 -1.87 -8.56
C LYS A 169 -10.59 -1.00 -7.59
N VAL A 170 -9.62 -0.30 -8.14
CA VAL A 170 -8.82 0.69 -7.40
C VAL A 170 -8.87 2.01 -8.16
N VAL A 171 -9.26 3.07 -7.47
CA VAL A 171 -9.25 4.43 -8.01
C VAL A 171 -8.16 5.20 -7.30
N VAL A 172 -7.15 5.64 -8.04
CA VAL A 172 -6.09 6.49 -7.49
C VAL A 172 -6.37 7.93 -7.90
N LEU A 173 -6.71 8.75 -6.93
CA LEU A 173 -7.08 10.15 -7.15
C LEU A 173 -5.85 10.97 -7.51
N LYS A 174 -6.09 12.11 -8.15
CA LYS A 174 -5.03 13.10 -8.40
C LYS A 174 -4.53 13.69 -7.07
N ALA A 175 -3.25 13.91 -7.02
CA ALA A 175 -2.61 14.55 -5.88
C ALA A 175 -2.88 16.07 -5.85
#